data_0dca3b0ed9fafc03e4249d2a2bed3bfe
#
_entry.id   0dca3b0ed9fafc03e4249d2a2bed3bfe
#
_cell.length_a   1.000
_cell.length_b   1.000
_cell.length_c   1.000
_cell.angle_alpha   90.00
_cell.angle_beta   90.00
_cell.angle_gamma   90.00
#
_symmetry.space_group_name_H-M   'P 1'
#
loop_
_entity.id
_entity.type
_entity.pdbx_description
1 polymer ?
#
loop_
_entity_poly.entity_id
_entity_poly.type
_entity_poly.pdbx_seq_one_letter_code
_entity_poly.pdbx_strand_id
1 'polypeptide(L)' 'MTMVRVEYDSKADAMYIWLRKARYEISEELAENVIIDLDKNGRIIGIEILDATKNLGKELISKILNTEKLVAVA' A
#
# COMPACT_ATOMS: atom_id res chain seq x y z
N MET A 1 -2.14 18.09 -5.30
CA MET A 1 -2.93 17.09 -4.55
C MET A 1 -2.48 15.69 -4.89
N THR A 2 -2.22 14.90 -3.89
CA THR A 2 -1.82 13.51 -4.06
C THR A 2 -2.99 12.61 -3.68
N MET A 3 -3.31 11.65 -4.52
CA MET A 3 -4.39 10.71 -4.26
C MET A 3 -3.79 9.37 -3.84
N VAL A 4 -4.17 8.91 -2.67
CA VAL A 4 -3.78 7.59 -2.18
C VAL A 4 -4.77 6.57 -2.72
N ARG A 5 -4.26 5.50 -3.28
CA ARG A 5 -5.07 4.43 -3.81
C ARG A 5 -4.70 3.13 -3.13
N VAL A 6 -5.70 2.37 -2.74
CA VAL A 6 -5.51 1.08 -2.07
C VAL A 6 -6.12 -0.02 -2.93
N GLU A 7 -5.37 -1.08 -3.12
CA GLU A 7 -5.84 -2.28 -3.79
C GLU A 7 -5.63 -3.47 -2.85
N TYR A 8 -6.63 -4.34 -2.80
CA TYR A 8 -6.53 -5.55 -2.00
C TYR A 8 -6.85 -6.76 -2.86
N ASP A 9 -5.92 -7.70 -2.89
CA ASP A 9 -6.09 -8.98 -3.58
C ASP A 9 -6.44 -10.03 -2.54
N SER A 10 -7.70 -10.45 -2.52
CA SER A 10 -8.17 -11.43 -1.55
C SER A 10 -7.60 -12.82 -1.76
N LYS A 11 -7.20 -13.16 -2.97
CA LYS A 11 -6.62 -14.48 -3.26
C LYS A 11 -5.20 -14.58 -2.71
N ALA A 12 -4.43 -13.52 -2.88
CA ALA A 12 -3.07 -13.46 -2.38
C ALA A 12 -2.99 -12.95 -0.95
N ASP A 13 -4.10 -12.42 -0.42
CA ASP A 13 -4.16 -11.76 0.87
C ASP A 13 -3.09 -10.68 0.98
N ALA A 14 -3.01 -9.87 -0.06
CA ALA A 14 -2.01 -8.81 -0.17
C ALA A 14 -2.69 -7.47 -0.42
N MET A 15 -2.19 -6.45 0.25
CA MET A 15 -2.69 -5.09 0.08
C MET A 15 -1.58 -4.22 -0.49
N TYR A 16 -1.90 -3.40 -1.48
CA TYR A 16 -0.96 -2.44 -2.04
C TYR A 16 -1.51 -1.03 -1.89
N ILE A 17 -0.69 -0.16 -1.32
CA ILE A 17 -1.05 1.23 -1.11
C ILE A 17 -0.19 2.09 -2.03
N TRP A 18 -0.84 2.75 -2.99
CA TRP A 18 -0.17 3.67 -3.92
C TRP A 18 -0.11 5.06 -3.29
N LEU A 19 1.08 5.59 -3.15
CA LEU A 19 1.29 6.91 -2.57
C LEU A 19 1.53 7.98 -3.62
N ARG A 20 2.12 7.59 -4.76
CA ARG A 20 2.34 8.49 -5.87
C ARG A 20 2.50 7.70 -7.15
N LYS A 21 2.23 8.37 -8.25
CA LYS A 21 2.39 7.76 -9.56
C LYS A 21 3.82 8.03 -10.03
N ALA A 22 4.65 7.01 -9.96
CA ALA A 22 6.04 7.10 -10.34
C ALA A 22 6.52 5.73 -10.77
N ARG A 23 7.65 5.71 -11.46
CA ARG A 23 8.25 4.48 -11.92
C ARG A 23 8.98 3.80 -10.77
N TYR A 24 8.66 2.55 -10.57
CA TYR A 24 9.33 1.70 -9.59
C TYR A 24 10.79 1.47 -10.02
N GLU A 25 11.70 1.57 -9.08
CA GLU A 25 13.11 1.34 -9.33
C GLU A 25 13.64 0.22 -8.44
N ILE A 26 13.32 0.25 -7.16
CA ILE A 26 13.83 -0.71 -6.19
C ILE A 26 12.79 -0.96 -5.11
N SER A 27 12.76 -2.19 -4.60
CA SER A 27 11.93 -2.55 -3.45
C SER A 27 12.81 -2.84 -2.26
N GLU A 28 12.35 -2.46 -1.09
CA GLU A 28 13.02 -2.78 0.16
C GLU A 28 12.04 -3.42 1.14
N GLU A 29 12.47 -4.47 1.78
CA GLU A 29 11.69 -5.09 2.85
C GLU A 29 11.90 -4.27 4.12
N LEU A 30 10.85 -3.60 4.56
CA LEU A 30 10.91 -2.74 5.73
C LEU A 30 10.74 -3.54 7.01
N ALA A 31 9.90 -4.55 6.96
CA ALA A 31 9.62 -5.45 8.05
C ALA A 31 9.10 -6.74 7.46
N GLU A 32 8.89 -7.76 8.28
CA GLU A 32 8.28 -9.00 7.81
C GLU A 32 6.93 -8.68 7.18
N ASN A 33 6.75 -9.09 5.93
CA ASN A 33 5.52 -8.89 5.19
C ASN A 33 5.18 -7.42 4.86
N VAL A 34 6.14 -6.50 4.99
CA VAL A 34 5.95 -5.11 4.59
C VAL A 34 7.08 -4.71 3.66
N ILE A 35 6.72 -4.41 2.41
CA ILE A 35 7.67 -4.07 1.37
C ILE A 35 7.35 -2.67 0.86
N ILE A 36 8.35 -1.82 0.74
CA ILE A 36 8.17 -0.51 0.16
C ILE A 36 8.81 -0.46 -1.22
N ASP A 37 8.15 0.22 -2.14
CA ASP A 37 8.67 0.46 -3.48
C ASP A 37 9.15 1.90 -3.56
N LEU A 38 10.34 2.09 -4.12
CA LEU A 38 10.99 3.37 -4.21
C LEU A 38 11.23 3.77 -5.67
N ASP A 39 11.21 5.05 -5.94
CA ASP A 39 11.63 5.56 -7.24
C ASP A 39 13.15 5.78 -7.26
N LYS A 40 13.66 6.24 -8.39
CA LYS A 40 15.11 6.46 -8.57
C LYS A 40 15.70 7.49 -7.61
N ASN A 41 14.88 8.33 -7.04
CA ASN A 41 15.31 9.36 -6.10
C ASN A 41 15.16 8.92 -4.65
N GLY A 42 14.77 7.66 -4.42
CA GLY A 42 14.60 7.13 -3.07
C GLY A 42 13.29 7.50 -2.41
N ARG A 43 12.30 8.01 -3.17
CA ARG A 43 11.00 8.36 -2.60
C ARG A 43 10.09 7.15 -2.63
N ILE A 44 9.30 7.01 -1.58
CA ILE A 44 8.35 5.89 -1.47
C ILE A 44 7.18 6.13 -2.42
N ILE A 45 6.96 5.18 -3.33
CA ILE A 45 5.85 5.25 -4.27
C ILE A 45 4.71 4.31 -3.90
N GLY A 46 5.00 3.28 -3.13
CA GLY A 46 3.98 2.35 -2.71
C GLY A 46 4.43 1.47 -1.56
N ILE A 47 3.45 0.85 -0.92
CA ILE A 47 3.67 -0.06 0.21
C ILE A 47 2.88 -1.32 -0.05
N GLU A 48 3.54 -2.48 0.02
CA GLU A 48 2.88 -3.77 -0.11
C GLU A 48 2.86 -4.46 1.24
N ILE A 49 1.69 -4.92 1.64
CA ILE A 49 1.49 -5.65 2.89
C ILE A 49 1.03 -7.05 2.55
N LEU A 50 1.88 -8.03 2.86
CA LEU A 50 1.57 -9.45 2.66
C LEU A 50 0.91 -10.01 3.90
N ASP A 51 0.13 -11.09 3.74
CA ASP A 51 -0.66 -11.66 4.83
C ASP A 51 -1.49 -10.57 5.51
N ALA A 52 -2.19 -9.79 4.70
CA ALA A 52 -2.86 -8.58 5.18
C ALA A 52 -3.91 -8.87 6.24
N THR A 53 -4.69 -9.95 6.12
CA THR A 53 -5.69 -10.28 7.13
C THR A 53 -5.06 -10.62 8.47
N LYS A 54 -3.91 -11.27 8.44
CA LYS A 54 -3.18 -11.63 9.66
C LYS A 54 -2.54 -10.41 10.32
N ASN A 55 -1.98 -9.52 9.49
CA ASN A 55 -1.27 -8.35 10.00
C ASN A 55 -2.19 -7.21 10.39
N LEU A 56 -3.26 -7.00 9.64
CA LEU A 56 -4.17 -5.86 9.85
C LEU A 56 -5.51 -6.26 10.44
N GLY A 57 -5.95 -7.50 10.19
CA GLY A 57 -7.30 -7.93 10.53
C GLY A 57 -8.31 -7.54 9.46
N LYS A 58 -9.33 -8.36 9.31
CA LYS A 58 -10.36 -8.15 8.28
C LYS A 58 -11.11 -6.85 8.47
N GLU A 59 -11.36 -6.47 9.70
CA GLU A 59 -12.11 -5.26 10.01
C GLU A 59 -11.35 -4.01 9.56
N LEU A 60 -10.05 -3.96 9.83
CA LEU A 60 -9.24 -2.82 9.42
C LEU A 60 -9.11 -2.74 7.91
N ILE A 61 -8.92 -3.88 7.25
CA ILE A 61 -8.87 -3.91 5.79
C ILE A 61 -10.15 -3.35 5.20
N SER A 62 -11.29 -3.78 5.73
CA SER A 62 -12.59 -3.29 5.26
C SER A 62 -12.74 -1.78 5.45
N LYS A 63 -12.30 -1.26 6.59
CA LYS A 63 -12.32 0.18 6.85
C LYS A 63 -11.45 0.95 5.89
N ILE A 64 -10.25 0.46 5.63
CA ILE A 64 -9.32 1.11 4.70
C ILE A 64 -9.93 1.16 3.30
N LEU A 65 -10.49 0.05 2.83
CA LEU A 65 -11.09 -0.01 1.50
C LEU A 65 -12.29 0.90 1.36
N ASN A 66 -13.07 1.05 2.43
CA ASN A 66 -14.25 1.91 2.40
C ASN A 66 -13.92 3.39 2.45
N THR A 67 -12.74 3.73 2.97
CA THR A 67 -12.36 5.13 3.13
C THR A 67 -11.39 5.64 2.07
N GLU A 68 -10.86 4.76 1.22
CA GLU A 68 -9.83 5.18 0.25
C GLU A 68 -10.31 6.30 -0.67
N LYS A 69 -11.59 6.33 -1.00
CA LYS A 69 -12.16 7.37 -1.86
C LYS A 69 -12.19 8.74 -1.21
N LEU A 70 -12.08 8.77 0.10
CA LEU A 70 -12.13 10.00 0.87
C LEU A 70 -10.75 10.53 1.21
N VAL A 71 -9.73 9.75 0.94
CA VAL A 71 -8.36 10.12 1.28
C VAL A 71 -7.77 10.95 0.15
N ALA A 72 -7.75 12.25 0.37
CA ALA A 72 -7.08 13.19 -0.52
C ALA A 72 -6.04 13.91 0.32
N VAL A 73 -4.80 13.84 -0.11
CA VAL A 73 -3.70 14.45 0.60
C VAL A 73 -3.16 15.58 -0.25
N ALA A 74 -3.22 16.74 0.28
CA ALA A 74 -2.70 17.92 -0.39
C ALA A 74 -1.21 18.05 -0.15
#